data_7f9066ab2edc3383ab7c103196428f4d
#
_entry.id   7f9066ab2edc3383ab7c103196428f4d
#
_cell.length_a   1.000
_cell.length_b   1.000
_cell.length_c   1.000
_cell.angle_alpha   90.00
_cell.angle_beta   90.00
_cell.angle_gamma   90.00
#
_symmetry.space_group_name_H-M   'P 1'
#
loop_
_entity.id
_entity.type
_entity.pdbx_description
1 polymer ?
#
loop_
_entity_poly.entity_id
_entity_poly.type
_entity_poly.pdbx_seq_one_letter_code
_entity_poly.pdbx_strand_id
1 'polypeptide(L)'
;SLYVYQNPASLYKNQGKLAKMECSHSISGYDRILWYKQSNYREFVFLGYLNGKIGFPEAGFDIEGDANAGGTSTLTINQLTPNSSAVYYSQQIHVDSPDTVQQ
;
A
#
# COMPACT_ATOMS: atom_id res chain seq x y z
N SER A 1 -3.57 -19.83 4.07
CA SER A 1 -2.25 -19.41 3.63
C SER A 1 -2.28 -17.97 3.14
N LEU A 2 -1.13 -17.41 2.86
CA LEU A 2 -0.99 -16.03 2.45
C LEU A 2 -0.26 -15.97 1.11
N TYR A 3 -0.86 -15.30 0.14
CA TYR A 3 -0.22 -15.05 -1.15
C TYR A 3 0.06 -13.56 -1.26
N VAL A 4 1.29 -13.22 -1.64
CA VAL A 4 1.76 -11.84 -1.64
C VAL A 4 2.45 -11.52 -2.95
N TYR A 5 2.07 -10.39 -3.56
CA TYR A 5 2.80 -9.80 -4.67
C TYR A 5 3.28 -8.41 -4.27
N GLN A 6 4.43 -8.03 -4.77
CA GLN A 6 5.05 -6.76 -4.41
C GLN A 6 5.40 -5.98 -5.67
N ASN A 7 4.98 -4.73 -5.72
CA ASN A 7 5.23 -3.86 -6.87
C ASN A 7 5.70 -2.49 -6.40
N PRO A 8 6.60 -1.84 -7.16
CA PRO A 8 6.86 -0.42 -6.95
C PRO A 8 5.60 0.38 -7.29
N ALA A 9 5.35 1.44 -6.56
CA ALA A 9 4.17 2.26 -6.75
C ALA A 9 4.44 3.36 -7.76
N SER A 10 3.41 3.74 -8.52
CA SER A 10 3.47 4.90 -9.39
C SER A 10 3.32 6.17 -8.57
N LEU A 11 4.20 7.15 -8.80
CA LEU A 11 4.22 8.37 -8.03
C LEU A 11 3.57 9.52 -8.79
N TYR A 12 2.65 10.21 -8.13
CA TYR A 12 2.05 11.44 -8.61
C TYR A 12 2.35 12.54 -7.62
N LYS A 13 3.00 13.62 -8.06
CA LYS A 13 3.30 14.75 -7.21
C LYS A 13 2.28 15.85 -7.48
N ASN A 14 1.63 16.32 -6.42
CA ASN A 14 0.87 17.55 -6.48
C ASN A 14 1.80 18.70 -6.19
N GLN A 15 1.44 19.85 -6.69
CA GLN A 15 2.17 21.06 -6.33
C GLN A 15 2.01 21.33 -4.85
N GLY A 16 3.08 21.72 -4.21
CA GLY A 16 3.10 22.05 -2.80
C GLY A 16 3.60 20.90 -1.96
N LYS A 17 2.77 20.35 -1.09
CA LYS A 17 3.23 19.56 0.03
C LYS A 17 2.72 18.14 0.06
N LEU A 18 2.01 17.70 -0.96
CA LEU A 18 1.44 16.38 -1.01
C LEU A 18 2.13 15.54 -2.09
N ALA A 19 2.21 14.26 -1.84
CA ALA A 19 2.55 13.28 -2.87
C ALA A 19 1.55 12.15 -2.80
N LYS A 20 1.12 11.67 -3.96
CA LYS A 20 0.21 10.56 -4.08
C LYS A 20 0.83 9.47 -4.93
N MET A 21 0.60 8.22 -4.49
CA MET A 21 1.05 7.04 -5.21
C MET A 21 -0.11 6.09 -5.36
N GLU A 22 -0.18 5.43 -6.49
CA GLU A 22 -1.26 4.51 -6.78
C GLU A 22 -0.75 3.11 -7.02
N CYS A 23 -1.58 2.15 -6.65
CA CYS A 23 -1.35 0.75 -6.92
C CYS A 23 -2.66 0.09 -7.29
N SER A 24 -2.63 -0.74 -8.31
CA SER A 24 -3.77 -1.55 -8.70
C SER A 24 -3.30 -2.94 -9.08
N HIS A 25 -4.22 -3.88 -9.08
CA HIS A 25 -3.95 -5.25 -9.50
C HIS A 25 -5.19 -5.85 -10.15
N SER A 26 -4.99 -6.97 -10.83
CA SER A 26 -6.07 -7.70 -11.47
C SER A 26 -6.17 -9.14 -10.96
N ILE A 27 -5.67 -9.41 -9.78
CA ILE A 27 -5.61 -10.76 -9.23
C ILE A 27 -6.90 -11.05 -8.47
N SER A 28 -7.70 -11.96 -9.01
CA SER A 28 -8.97 -12.32 -8.41
C SER A 28 -8.77 -12.88 -7.00
N GLY A 29 -9.60 -12.44 -6.07
CA GLY A 29 -9.54 -12.88 -4.69
C GLY A 29 -8.59 -12.09 -3.80
N TYR A 30 -7.74 -11.26 -4.38
CA TYR A 30 -6.86 -10.41 -3.58
C TYR A 30 -7.62 -9.13 -3.24
N ASP A 31 -7.75 -8.85 -1.97
CA ASP A 31 -8.60 -7.76 -1.46
C ASP A 31 -7.89 -6.88 -0.44
N ARG A 32 -6.60 -7.04 -0.26
CA ARG A 32 -5.81 -6.20 0.64
C ARG A 32 -4.57 -5.70 -0.06
N ILE A 33 -4.28 -4.42 0.16
CA ILE A 33 -3.06 -3.80 -0.34
C ILE A 33 -2.34 -3.19 0.86
N LEU A 34 -1.11 -3.62 1.07
CA LEU A 34 -0.25 -3.10 2.12
C LEU A 34 0.76 -2.16 1.51
N TRP A 35 1.04 -1.07 2.20
CA TRP A 35 1.99 -0.06 1.77
C TRP A 35 3.20 -0.02 2.68
N TYR A 36 4.37 0.07 2.06
CA TYR A 36 5.66 0.16 2.75
C TYR A 36 6.54 1.19 2.07
N LYS A 37 7.49 1.72 2.81
CA LYS A 37 8.62 2.42 2.19
C LYS A 37 9.93 1.77 2.61
N GLN A 38 10.93 1.86 1.74
CA GLN A 38 12.30 1.44 2.05
C GLN A 38 13.17 2.68 2.06
N SER A 39 13.78 2.97 3.21
CA SER A 39 14.66 4.10 3.38
C SER A 39 16.02 3.84 2.74
N ASN A 40 16.89 4.86 2.75
CA ASN A 40 18.26 4.72 2.25
C ASN A 40 19.07 3.67 3.02
N TYR A 41 18.65 3.34 4.23
CA TYR A 41 19.30 2.32 5.04
C TYR A 41 18.71 0.93 4.81
N ARG A 42 17.87 0.78 3.76
CA ARG A 42 17.21 -0.48 3.41
C ARG A 42 16.30 -1.03 4.50
N GLU A 43 15.83 -0.17 5.35
CA GLU A 43 14.83 -0.55 6.34
C GLU A 43 13.44 -0.38 5.74
N PHE A 44 12.59 -1.41 5.89
CA PHE A 44 11.20 -1.32 5.48
C PHE A 44 10.37 -0.77 6.62
N VAL A 45 9.57 0.24 6.32
CA VAL A 45 8.65 0.86 7.27
C VAL A 45 7.24 0.65 6.77
N PHE A 46 6.39 0.07 7.61
CA PHE A 46 4.99 -0.15 7.29
C PHE A 46 4.22 1.16 7.35
N LEU A 47 3.43 1.46 6.32
CA LEU A 47 2.68 2.70 6.21
C LEU A 47 1.18 2.51 6.38
N GLY A 48 0.72 1.29 6.41
CA GLY A 48 -0.69 0.99 6.55
C GLY A 48 -1.21 0.10 5.43
N TYR A 49 -2.52 -0.11 5.44
CA TYR A 49 -3.11 -1.00 4.45
C TYR A 49 -4.55 -0.59 4.11
N LEU A 50 -5.02 -1.13 3.00
CA LEU A 50 -6.38 -1.00 2.55
C LEU A 50 -7.00 -2.40 2.54
N ASN A 51 -8.11 -2.57 3.24
CA ASN A 51 -8.88 -3.80 3.26
C ASN A 51 -10.19 -3.55 2.53
N GLY A 52 -10.32 -4.07 1.32
CA GLY A 52 -11.45 -3.71 0.48
C GLY A 52 -11.43 -2.20 0.23
N LYS A 53 -12.40 -1.49 0.77
CA LYS A 53 -12.49 -0.04 0.64
C LYS A 53 -12.18 0.71 1.92
N ILE A 54 -11.70 0.03 2.95
CA ILE A 54 -11.46 0.63 4.26
C ILE A 54 -9.95 0.74 4.49
N GLY A 55 -9.47 1.97 4.70
CA GLY A 55 -8.06 2.24 4.93
C GLY A 55 -7.69 2.26 6.40
N PHE A 56 -6.49 1.78 6.69
CA PHE A 56 -5.89 1.78 8.02
C PHE A 56 -4.49 2.36 7.92
N PRO A 57 -4.37 3.70 7.78
CA PRO A 57 -3.06 4.32 7.59
C PRO A 57 -2.32 4.54 8.90
N GLU A 58 -0.99 4.54 8.82
CA GLU A 58 -0.15 5.03 9.90
C GLU A 58 -0.14 6.56 9.90
N ALA A 59 0.31 7.15 11.00
CA ALA A 59 0.31 8.61 11.14
C ALA A 59 1.11 9.29 10.02
N GLY A 60 0.55 10.36 9.47
CA GLY A 60 1.18 11.12 8.39
C GLY A 60 0.82 10.67 6.99
N PHE A 61 0.01 9.61 6.87
CA PHE A 61 -0.40 9.05 5.59
C PHE A 61 -1.91 8.91 5.53
N ASP A 62 -2.45 8.93 4.32
CA ASP A 62 -3.81 8.51 4.05
C ASP A 62 -3.79 7.38 3.04
N ILE A 63 -4.71 6.44 3.21
CA ILE A 63 -4.86 5.29 2.32
C ILE A 63 -6.33 5.16 2.00
N GLU A 64 -6.66 5.20 0.71
CA GLU A 64 -8.04 5.10 0.29
C GLU A 64 -8.15 4.42 -1.06
N GLY A 65 -9.36 4.12 -1.48
CA GLY A 65 -9.64 3.49 -2.74
C GLY A 65 -10.28 2.13 -2.59
N ASP A 66 -9.91 1.21 -3.46
CA ASP A 66 -10.47 -0.13 -3.49
C ASP A 66 -9.34 -1.13 -3.75
N ALA A 67 -9.13 -2.03 -2.81
CA ALA A 67 -8.06 -3.03 -2.90
C ALA A 67 -8.46 -4.27 -3.70
N ASN A 68 -9.71 -4.38 -4.12
CA ASN A 68 -10.14 -5.52 -4.92
C ASN A 68 -9.55 -5.46 -6.33
N ALA A 69 -9.60 -6.58 -7.02
CA ALA A 69 -9.15 -6.66 -8.41
C ALA A 69 -9.88 -5.60 -9.25
N GLY A 70 -9.13 -4.87 -10.06
CA GLY A 70 -9.68 -3.80 -10.89
C GLY A 70 -9.81 -2.46 -10.19
N GLY A 71 -9.65 -2.41 -8.87
CA GLY A 71 -9.66 -1.16 -8.12
C GLY A 71 -8.28 -0.53 -8.02
N THR A 72 -8.22 0.64 -7.41
CA THR A 72 -6.97 1.38 -7.21
C THR A 72 -6.86 1.80 -5.76
N SER A 73 -5.72 1.52 -5.14
CA SER A 73 -5.37 2.04 -3.83
C SER A 73 -4.48 3.27 -3.99
N THR A 74 -4.80 4.33 -3.27
CA THR A 74 -4.01 5.56 -3.27
C THR A 74 -3.42 5.80 -1.89
N LEU A 75 -2.10 5.90 -1.84
CA LEU A 75 -1.37 6.35 -0.66
C LEU A 75 -1.05 7.82 -0.83
N THR A 76 -1.40 8.63 0.16
CA THR A 76 -1.08 10.04 0.18
C THR A 76 -0.10 10.32 1.32
N ILE A 77 1.00 10.98 0.99
CA ILE A 77 1.92 11.53 1.99
C ILE A 77 1.43 12.92 2.30
N ASN A 78 0.97 13.14 3.54
CA ASN A 78 0.29 14.37 3.88
C ASN A 78 1.23 15.59 3.95
N GLN A 79 2.50 15.37 4.23
CA GLN A 79 3.47 16.43 4.24
C GLN A 79 4.82 15.89 3.81
N LEU A 80 5.32 16.39 2.68
CA LEU A 80 6.63 16.00 2.19
C LEU A 80 7.72 16.62 3.03
N THR A 81 8.69 15.82 3.42
CA THR A 81 9.88 16.21 4.16
C THR A 81 11.08 15.54 3.51
N PRO A 82 12.32 15.91 3.88
CA PRO A 82 13.49 15.18 3.38
C PRO A 82 13.43 13.66 3.68
N ASN A 83 12.77 13.28 4.78
CA ASN A 83 12.62 11.87 5.11
C ASN A 83 11.59 11.15 4.25
N SER A 84 10.84 11.86 3.43
CA SER A 84 9.89 11.25 2.50
C SER A 84 10.57 10.62 1.29
N SER A 85 11.83 10.94 1.03
CA SER A 85 12.58 10.36 -0.08
C SER A 85 12.86 8.90 0.23
N ALA A 86 12.26 8.02 -0.53
CA ALA A 86 12.34 6.58 -0.31
C ALA A 86 11.75 5.87 -1.54
N VAL A 87 11.91 4.56 -1.60
CA VAL A 87 11.17 3.74 -2.55
C VAL A 87 9.93 3.22 -1.86
N TYR A 88 8.78 3.43 -2.46
CA TYR A 88 7.50 3.02 -1.92
C TYR A 88 7.02 1.77 -2.64
N TYR A 89 6.52 0.82 -1.88
CA TYR A 89 6.05 -0.47 -2.38
C TYR A 89 4.64 -0.73 -1.93
N SER A 90 3.90 -1.39 -2.79
CA SER A 90 2.62 -1.99 -2.41
C SER A 90 2.72 -3.51 -2.51
N GLN A 91 1.97 -4.20 -1.65
CA GLN A 91 1.85 -5.65 -1.67
C GLN A 91 0.38 -6.00 -1.77
N GLN A 92 0.03 -6.85 -2.72
CA GLN A 92 -1.32 -7.38 -2.84
C GLN A 92 -1.37 -8.69 -2.09
N ILE A 93 -2.41 -8.86 -1.28
CA ILE A 93 -2.51 -10.01 -0.40
C ILE A 93 -3.87 -10.69 -0.57
N HIS A 94 -3.83 -12.00 -0.61
CA HIS A 94 -5.00 -12.84 -0.43
C HIS A 94 -4.82 -13.65 0.85
N VAL A 95 -5.79 -13.56 1.74
CA VAL A 95 -5.79 -14.32 2.99
C VAL A 95 -6.83 -15.41 2.88
N ASP A 96 -6.41 -16.66 2.96
CA ASP A 96 -7.32 -17.78 2.95
C ASP A 96 -8.19 -17.79 4.20
N SER A 97 -9.26 -18.56 4.15
CA SER A 97 -10.14 -18.71 5.31
C SER A 97 -9.37 -19.26 6.51
N PRO A 98 -9.86 -19.02 7.73
CA PRO A 98 -9.20 -19.54 8.93
C PRO A 98 -8.96 -21.03 8.91
N ASP A 99 -9.79 -21.78 8.21
CA ASP A 99 -9.63 -23.23 8.16
C ASP A 99 -8.40 -23.66 7.40
N THR A 100 -7.84 -22.82 6.56
CA THR A 100 -6.70 -23.17 5.76
C THR A 100 -5.41 -22.51 6.20
N VAL A 101 -5.47 -21.70 7.26
CA VAL A 101 -4.33 -20.92 7.66
C VAL A 101 -3.53 -21.62 8.72
N GLN A 102 -3.67 -22.83 8.97
CA GLN A 102 -3.01 -23.39 10.01
C GLN A 102 -1.77 -23.94 9.71
N GLN A 103 -1.08 -23.83 9.00
CA GLN A 103 0.13 -24.53 8.90
C GLN A 103 1.32 -23.80 9.35
#